data_f7d23824d7ff6da08b5b9717ea493d32
#
_entry.id   f7d23824d7ff6da08b5b9717ea493d32
#
_cell.length_a   1.000
_cell.length_b   1.000
_cell.length_c   1.000
_cell.angle_alpha   90.00
_cell.angle_beta   90.00
_cell.angle_gamma   90.00
#
_symmetry.space_group_name_H-M   'P 1'
#
loop_
_entity.id
_entity.type
_entity.pdbx_description
1 polymer ?
#
loop_
_entity_poly.entity_id
_entity_poly.type
_entity_poly.pdbx_seq_one_letter_code
_entity_poly.pdbx_strand_id
1 'polypeptide(L)'
;MFVDFLQTGGDPDHPRQLVFYFYQRVFLRASMRYKYVYMVFPRGYSKSFLSILVLMCRCILYPRCKLFITSGGKQQAAGIAKEKVEEICNLVPAFRRELDMRPGRTRHSKDYCIYMFKNGSFFDNIAARESSRGKRRHGGLVEECVGVDGDILQSVIIPTMNVARMCMDGTT
;
A
#
# COMPACT_ATOMS: atom_id res chain seq x y z
N MET A 1 16.42 10.03 7.45
CA MET A 1 15.44 10.32 8.51
C MET A 1 14.26 9.35 8.51
N PHE A 2 13.30 9.36 7.57
CA PHE A 2 12.15 8.42 7.62
C PHE A 2 12.56 6.95 7.43
N VAL A 3 13.46 6.67 6.49
CA VAL A 3 14.02 5.31 6.28
C VAL A 3 14.81 4.84 7.52
N ASP A 4 15.51 5.74 8.17
CA ASP A 4 16.27 5.42 9.40
C ASP A 4 15.32 5.12 10.56
N PHE A 5 14.21 5.86 10.68
CA PHE A 5 13.13 5.55 11.61
C PHE A 5 12.56 4.14 11.37
N LEU A 6 12.31 3.77 10.12
CA LEU A 6 11.83 2.44 9.78
C LEU A 6 12.84 1.34 10.16
N GLN A 7 14.14 1.63 10.00
CA GLN A 7 15.22 0.69 10.34
C GLN A 7 15.39 0.49 11.85
N THR A 8 15.07 1.48 12.65
CA THR A 8 15.19 1.41 14.12
C THR A 8 13.88 0.99 14.80
N GLY A 9 12.81 0.72 14.02
CA GLY A 9 11.50 0.40 14.58
C GLY A 9 10.85 1.57 15.35
N GLY A 10 11.42 2.77 15.24
CA GLY A 10 11.01 3.95 15.99
C GLY A 10 11.62 4.02 17.40
N ASP A 11 12.53 3.12 17.75
CA ASP A 11 13.30 3.12 18.99
C ASP A 11 14.80 3.22 18.66
N PRO A 12 15.47 4.33 19.00
CA PRO A 12 16.89 4.53 18.70
C PRO A 12 17.81 3.55 19.44
N ASP A 13 17.35 2.99 20.57
CA ASP A 13 18.16 2.10 21.42
C ASP A 13 18.00 0.62 21.03
N HIS A 14 17.05 0.29 20.12
CA HIS A 14 16.87 -1.07 19.65
C HIS A 14 17.80 -1.41 18.48
N PRO A 15 18.32 -2.65 18.42
CA PRO A 15 19.10 -3.10 17.27
C PRO A 15 18.25 -3.02 15.99
N ARG A 16 18.84 -2.57 14.91
CA ARG A 16 18.18 -2.45 13.61
C ARG A 16 17.63 -3.80 13.16
N GLN A 17 16.32 -3.96 13.20
CA GLN A 17 15.65 -5.19 12.76
C GLN A 17 15.40 -5.21 11.26
N LEU A 18 15.35 -4.04 10.62
CA LEU A 18 15.07 -3.90 9.19
C LEU A 18 16.21 -3.10 8.52
N VAL A 19 16.95 -3.76 7.63
CA VAL A 19 18.02 -3.13 6.84
C VAL A 19 17.59 -3.04 5.39
N PHE A 20 17.52 -1.83 4.85
CA PHE A 20 17.19 -1.60 3.45
C PHE A 20 18.44 -1.58 2.58
N TYR A 21 18.47 -2.39 1.54
CA TYR A 21 19.44 -2.33 0.47
C TYR A 21 19.26 -1.07 -0.37
N PHE A 22 20.26 -0.70 -1.14
CA PHE A 22 20.26 0.50 -1.95
C PHE A 22 19.03 0.57 -2.89
N TYR A 23 18.74 -0.49 -3.64
CA TYR A 23 17.60 -0.53 -4.56
C TYR A 23 16.24 -0.37 -3.85
N GLN A 24 16.09 -0.90 -2.62
CA GLN A 24 14.89 -0.75 -1.81
C GLN A 24 14.68 0.72 -1.40
N ARG A 25 15.77 1.41 -1.02
CA ARG A 25 15.72 2.85 -0.70
C ARG A 25 15.35 3.69 -1.92
N VAL A 26 15.91 3.35 -3.10
CA VAL A 26 15.56 4.01 -4.37
C VAL A 26 14.06 3.83 -4.67
N PHE A 27 13.56 2.60 -4.54
CA PHE A 27 12.15 2.31 -4.73
C PHE A 27 11.23 3.08 -3.78
N LEU A 28 11.50 3.03 -2.48
CA LEU A 28 10.71 3.74 -1.48
C LEU A 28 10.67 5.25 -1.80
N ARG A 29 11.81 5.84 -2.14
CA ARG A 29 11.89 7.26 -2.51
C ARG A 29 11.12 7.57 -3.80
N ALA A 30 11.28 6.76 -4.83
CA ALA A 30 10.56 6.93 -6.10
C ALA A 30 9.05 6.82 -5.90
N SER A 31 8.59 5.80 -5.17
CA SER A 31 7.16 5.58 -4.88
C SER A 31 6.51 6.69 -4.07
N MET A 32 7.26 7.43 -3.26
CA MET A 32 6.75 8.58 -2.51
C MET A 32 6.76 9.88 -3.34
N ARG A 33 7.63 9.99 -4.35
CA ARG A 33 7.84 11.22 -5.12
C ARG A 33 7.03 11.26 -6.42
N TYR A 34 6.99 10.14 -7.14
CA TYR A 34 6.38 10.09 -8.47
C TYR A 34 4.94 9.61 -8.43
N LYS A 35 4.13 10.14 -9.36
CA LYS A 35 2.72 9.75 -9.51
C LYS A 35 2.56 8.30 -9.96
N TYR A 36 3.40 7.85 -10.88
CA TYR A 36 3.43 6.49 -11.38
C TYR A 36 4.85 5.94 -11.27
N VAL A 37 4.95 4.73 -10.74
CA VAL A 37 6.20 3.99 -10.63
C VAL A 37 5.94 2.58 -11.16
N TYR A 38 6.66 2.18 -12.18
CA TYR A 38 6.67 0.82 -12.69
C TYR A 38 7.99 0.17 -12.32
N MET A 39 7.89 -1.04 -11.78
CA MET A 39 9.07 -1.77 -11.32
C MET A 39 9.05 -3.20 -11.78
N VAL A 40 10.23 -3.68 -12.17
CA VAL A 40 10.49 -5.09 -12.45
C VAL A 40 11.58 -5.58 -11.52
N PHE A 41 11.23 -6.53 -10.66
CA PHE A 41 12.18 -7.19 -9.77
C PHE A 41 12.17 -8.69 -10.00
N PRO A 42 13.31 -9.35 -9.90
CA PRO A 42 13.38 -10.81 -9.82
C PRO A 42 12.61 -11.34 -8.59
N ARG A 43 12.35 -12.63 -8.57
CA ARG A 43 11.82 -13.29 -7.37
C ARG A 43 12.80 -13.17 -6.20
N GLY A 44 12.29 -13.06 -4.97
CA GLY A 44 13.11 -12.96 -3.76
C GLY A 44 13.57 -11.53 -3.39
N TYR A 45 13.30 -10.52 -4.23
CA TYR A 45 13.71 -9.12 -3.98
C TYR A 45 12.70 -8.30 -3.17
N SER A 46 11.91 -8.97 -2.33
CA SER A 46 10.97 -8.34 -1.38
C SER A 46 9.99 -7.34 -2.00
N LYS A 47 9.63 -7.50 -3.28
CA LYS A 47 8.79 -6.51 -3.99
C LYS A 47 7.44 -6.30 -3.31
N SER A 48 6.71 -7.36 -2.96
CA SER A 48 5.40 -7.25 -2.32
C SER A 48 5.49 -6.64 -0.92
N PHE A 49 6.56 -6.96 -0.16
CA PHE A 49 6.85 -6.32 1.12
C PHE A 49 7.03 -4.80 0.96
N LEU A 50 7.88 -4.38 0.03
CA LEU A 50 8.15 -2.96 -0.23
C LEU A 50 6.90 -2.23 -0.71
N SER A 51 6.11 -2.85 -1.55
CA SER A 51 4.87 -2.30 -2.09
C SER A 51 3.83 -2.05 -1.00
N ILE A 52 3.62 -3.02 -0.12
CA ILE A 52 2.71 -2.86 1.03
C ILE A 52 3.28 -1.83 2.02
N LEU A 53 4.58 -1.83 2.25
CA LEU A 53 5.22 -0.81 3.08
C LEU A 53 4.95 0.61 2.56
N VAL A 54 5.03 0.84 1.25
CA VAL A 54 4.68 2.12 0.62
C VAL A 54 3.22 2.48 0.88
N LEU A 55 2.28 1.54 0.73
CA LEU A 55 0.85 1.79 1.02
C LEU A 55 0.65 2.19 2.48
N MET A 56 1.24 1.47 3.42
CA MET A 56 1.17 1.78 4.84
C MET A 56 1.78 3.14 5.16
N CYS A 57 2.97 3.44 4.64
CA CYS A 57 3.62 4.73 4.80
C CYS A 57 2.75 5.88 4.28
N ARG A 58 2.17 5.72 3.08
CA ARG A 58 1.25 6.74 2.53
C ARG A 58 0.01 6.92 3.39
N CYS A 59 -0.59 5.84 3.89
CA CYS A 59 -1.73 5.92 4.81
C CYS A 59 -1.38 6.67 6.10
N ILE A 60 -0.19 6.48 6.64
CA ILE A 60 0.25 7.16 7.87
C ILE A 60 0.55 8.64 7.61
N LEU A 61 1.27 8.94 6.53
CA LEU A 61 1.75 10.30 6.23
C LEU A 61 0.67 11.22 5.67
N TYR A 62 -0.35 10.68 5.00
CA TYR A 62 -1.42 11.46 4.37
C TYR A 62 -2.76 11.14 5.01
N PRO A 63 -3.28 11.99 5.94
CA PRO A 63 -4.55 11.77 6.59
C PRO A 63 -5.71 11.64 5.58
N ARG A 64 -6.66 10.75 5.89
CA ARG A 64 -7.84 10.45 5.05
C ARG A 64 -7.51 9.93 3.65
N CYS A 65 -6.30 9.45 3.44
CA CYS A 65 -5.88 8.85 2.17
C CYS A 65 -6.62 7.53 1.94
N LYS A 66 -7.16 7.36 0.74
CA LYS A 66 -7.89 6.15 0.32
C LYS A 66 -7.07 5.44 -0.74
N LEU A 67 -6.47 4.34 -0.38
CA LEU A 67 -5.61 3.55 -1.27
C LEU A 67 -6.23 2.18 -1.56
N PHE A 68 -5.67 1.48 -2.53
CA PHE A 68 -6.06 0.10 -2.82
C PHE A 68 -4.87 -0.76 -3.23
N ILE A 69 -5.08 -2.07 -3.15
CA ILE A 69 -4.24 -3.08 -3.80
C ILE A 69 -5.11 -3.90 -4.75
N THR A 70 -4.57 -4.23 -5.91
CA THR A 70 -5.17 -5.18 -6.84
C THR A 70 -4.09 -6.09 -7.44
N SER A 71 -4.50 -7.25 -7.91
CA SER A 71 -3.68 -8.20 -8.67
C SER A 71 -4.57 -8.94 -9.66
N GLY A 72 -4.03 -9.88 -10.42
CA GLY A 72 -4.82 -10.74 -11.31
C GLY A 72 -5.95 -11.51 -10.60
N GLY A 73 -5.81 -11.78 -9.28
CA GLY A 73 -6.82 -12.39 -8.44
C GLY A 73 -7.12 -11.61 -7.16
N LYS A 74 -8.41 -11.42 -6.84
CA LYS A 74 -8.84 -10.70 -5.64
C LYS A 74 -8.35 -11.36 -4.34
N GLN A 75 -8.37 -12.70 -4.30
CA GLN A 75 -7.88 -13.48 -3.16
C GLN A 75 -6.38 -13.35 -2.99
N GLN A 76 -5.63 -13.34 -4.08
CA GLN A 76 -4.18 -13.15 -4.08
C GLN A 76 -3.82 -11.78 -3.47
N ALA A 77 -4.48 -10.70 -3.91
CA ALA A 77 -4.27 -9.37 -3.36
C ALA A 77 -4.55 -9.30 -1.85
N ALA A 78 -5.64 -9.91 -1.38
CA ALA A 78 -5.98 -9.96 0.04
C ALA A 78 -4.97 -10.78 0.86
N GLY A 79 -4.51 -11.92 0.32
CA GLY A 79 -3.50 -12.78 0.95
C GLY A 79 -2.16 -12.06 1.10
N ILE A 80 -1.67 -11.42 0.03
CA ILE A 80 -0.43 -10.63 0.05
C ILE A 80 -0.53 -9.50 1.08
N ALA A 81 -1.63 -8.76 1.07
CA ALA A 81 -1.82 -7.67 2.01
C ALA A 81 -1.78 -8.16 3.47
N LYS A 82 -2.48 -9.26 3.77
CA LYS A 82 -2.51 -9.83 5.12
C LYS A 82 -1.12 -10.24 5.60
N GLU A 83 -0.42 -11.05 4.80
CA GLU A 83 0.91 -11.57 5.16
C GLU A 83 1.90 -10.42 5.38
N LYS A 84 1.96 -9.48 4.44
CA LYS A 84 2.97 -8.41 4.48
C LYS A 84 2.66 -7.33 5.50
N VAL A 85 1.40 -7.03 5.80
CA VAL A 85 1.05 -6.11 6.90
C VAL A 85 1.47 -6.71 8.24
N GLU A 86 1.23 -8.01 8.48
CA GLU A 86 1.69 -8.66 9.71
C GLU A 86 3.22 -8.67 9.82
N GLU A 87 3.93 -9.01 8.75
CA GLU A 87 5.39 -8.98 8.68
C GLU A 87 5.94 -7.58 9.01
N ILE A 88 5.40 -6.53 8.38
CA ILE A 88 5.80 -5.13 8.62
C ILE A 88 5.52 -4.72 10.07
N CYS A 89 4.35 -5.03 10.60
CA CYS A 89 4.00 -4.69 11.98
C CYS A 89 4.85 -5.41 13.03
N ASN A 90 5.36 -6.60 12.71
CA ASN A 90 6.28 -7.32 13.59
C ASN A 90 7.69 -6.74 13.54
N LEU A 91 8.17 -6.35 12.35
CA LEU A 91 9.48 -5.72 12.18
C LEU A 91 9.52 -4.27 12.70
N VAL A 92 8.41 -3.55 12.58
CA VAL A 92 8.29 -2.14 13.00
C VAL A 92 6.99 -1.96 13.79
N PRO A 93 6.99 -2.21 15.11
CA PRO A 93 5.79 -2.15 15.96
C PRO A 93 5.06 -0.80 15.94
N ALA A 94 5.75 0.28 15.59
CA ALA A 94 5.14 1.60 15.41
C ALA A 94 3.99 1.58 14.38
N PHE A 95 4.10 0.80 13.31
CA PHE A 95 3.02 0.66 12.31
C PHE A 95 1.75 0.04 12.90
N ARG A 96 1.91 -0.94 13.79
CA ARG A 96 0.76 -1.56 14.49
C ARG A 96 0.00 -0.55 15.34
N ARG A 97 0.69 0.41 15.96
CA ARG A 97 0.08 1.47 16.78
C ARG A 97 -0.74 2.44 15.96
N GLU A 98 -0.42 2.61 14.67
CA GLU A 98 -1.16 3.49 13.75
C GLU A 98 -2.43 2.83 13.16
N LEU A 99 -2.53 1.50 13.20
CA LEU A 99 -3.72 0.79 12.74
C LEU A 99 -4.90 1.01 13.69
N ASP A 100 -6.08 1.20 13.12
CA ASP A 100 -7.34 1.26 13.87
C ASP A 100 -7.87 -0.16 14.08
N MET A 101 -7.56 -0.73 15.25
CA MET A 101 -7.94 -2.10 15.63
C MET A 101 -9.32 -2.19 16.28
N ARG A 102 -10.11 -1.11 16.31
CA ARG A 102 -11.47 -1.14 16.85
C ARG A 102 -12.34 -2.12 16.06
N PRO A 103 -13.33 -2.79 16.70
CA PRO A 103 -14.21 -3.74 16.04
C PRO A 103 -14.83 -3.18 14.78
N GLY A 104 -14.77 -3.93 13.69
CA GLY A 104 -15.36 -3.55 12.40
C GLY A 104 -14.52 -2.59 11.53
N ARG A 105 -13.39 -2.06 12.03
CA ARG A 105 -12.52 -1.14 11.27
C ARG A 105 -11.53 -1.90 10.38
N THR A 106 -10.50 -2.47 10.94
CA THR A 106 -9.58 -3.34 10.18
C THR A 106 -10.18 -4.73 10.10
N ARG A 107 -10.35 -5.26 8.90
CA ARG A 107 -10.95 -6.57 8.62
C ARG A 107 -10.23 -7.26 7.49
N HIS A 108 -10.11 -8.57 7.60
CA HIS A 108 -9.63 -9.41 6.53
C HIS A 108 -10.39 -10.74 6.49
N SER A 109 -10.58 -11.25 5.29
CA SER A 109 -11.13 -12.58 5.01
C SER A 109 -10.30 -13.22 3.89
N LYS A 110 -10.74 -14.35 3.37
CA LYS A 110 -10.05 -15.05 2.29
C LYS A 110 -9.89 -14.21 1.02
N ASP A 111 -10.89 -13.39 0.69
CA ASP A 111 -10.97 -12.63 -0.57
C ASP A 111 -11.13 -11.12 -0.38
N TYR A 112 -11.09 -10.66 0.85
CA TYR A 112 -11.29 -9.26 1.17
C TYR A 112 -10.38 -8.82 2.32
N CYS A 113 -9.79 -7.64 2.19
CA CYS A 113 -9.10 -6.96 3.28
C CYS A 113 -9.38 -5.46 3.25
N ILE A 114 -9.45 -4.87 4.44
CA ILE A 114 -9.39 -3.43 4.63
C ILE A 114 -8.55 -3.15 5.88
N TYR A 115 -7.56 -2.28 5.72
CA TYR A 115 -6.70 -1.82 6.80
C TYR A 115 -6.95 -0.33 7.02
N MET A 116 -7.57 0.00 8.15
CA MET A 116 -7.86 1.37 8.53
C MET A 116 -6.82 1.89 9.51
N PHE A 117 -6.47 3.16 9.36
CA PHE A 117 -5.53 3.87 10.21
C PHE A 117 -6.25 4.90 11.08
N LYS A 118 -5.67 5.23 12.23
CA LYS A 118 -6.26 6.16 13.22
C LYS A 118 -6.51 7.56 12.65
N ASN A 119 -5.71 7.99 11.66
CA ASN A 119 -5.88 9.28 10.98
C ASN A 119 -6.99 9.30 9.92
N GLY A 120 -7.80 8.22 9.81
CA GLY A 120 -8.90 8.09 8.86
C GLY A 120 -8.49 7.60 7.46
N SER A 121 -7.22 7.32 7.24
CA SER A 121 -6.75 6.69 6.00
C SER A 121 -7.08 5.20 5.96
N PHE A 122 -7.10 4.63 4.79
CA PHE A 122 -7.22 3.18 4.63
C PHE A 122 -6.66 2.71 3.30
N PHE A 123 -6.39 1.41 3.22
CA PHE A 123 -6.30 0.71 1.96
C PHE A 123 -7.12 -0.58 1.99
N ASP A 124 -7.71 -0.92 0.86
CA ASP A 124 -8.50 -2.15 0.67
C ASP A 124 -8.04 -2.89 -0.60
N ASN A 125 -8.45 -4.14 -0.75
CA ASN A 125 -8.27 -4.82 -2.02
C ASN A 125 -9.48 -4.60 -2.93
N ILE A 126 -9.22 -4.31 -4.21
CA ILE A 126 -10.24 -4.24 -5.25
C ILE A 126 -9.98 -5.31 -6.31
N ALA A 127 -11.04 -5.78 -6.95
CA ALA A 127 -10.90 -6.69 -8.08
C ALA A 127 -10.48 -5.92 -9.34
N ALA A 128 -9.56 -6.46 -10.12
CA ALA A 128 -9.26 -5.95 -11.46
C ALA A 128 -10.34 -6.41 -12.46
N ARG A 129 -11.52 -5.80 -12.36
CA ARG A 129 -12.71 -6.15 -13.16
C ARG A 129 -13.61 -4.91 -13.35
N GLU A 130 -14.49 -4.96 -14.34
CA GLU A 130 -15.52 -3.94 -14.61
C GLU A 130 -16.36 -3.56 -13.39
N SER A 131 -16.67 -4.52 -12.52
CA SER A 131 -17.43 -4.28 -11.28
C SER A 131 -16.73 -3.33 -10.30
N SER A 132 -15.47 -2.98 -10.52
CA SER A 132 -14.73 -2.01 -9.75
C SER A 132 -14.81 -0.58 -10.29
N ARG A 133 -15.49 -0.36 -11.41
CA ARG A 133 -15.79 0.98 -11.93
C ARG A 133 -16.50 1.84 -10.87
N GLY A 134 -16.17 3.12 -10.86
CA GLY A 134 -16.79 4.09 -9.93
C GLY A 134 -16.17 4.12 -8.53
N LYS A 135 -15.27 3.22 -8.18
CA LYS A 135 -14.49 3.36 -6.95
C LYS A 135 -13.50 4.51 -7.10
N ARG A 136 -13.46 5.40 -6.11
CA ARG A 136 -12.55 6.55 -6.10
C ARG A 136 -11.48 6.35 -5.06
N ARG A 137 -10.21 6.39 -5.47
CA ARG A 137 -9.03 6.24 -4.62
C ARG A 137 -7.97 7.28 -4.95
N HIS A 138 -7.17 7.66 -3.96
CA HIS A 138 -6.06 8.60 -4.13
C HIS A 138 -4.83 7.95 -4.79
N GLY A 139 -4.75 6.64 -4.75
CA GLY A 139 -3.68 5.87 -5.36
C GLY A 139 -3.85 4.39 -5.09
N GLY A 140 -2.98 3.58 -5.65
CA GLY A 140 -3.05 2.14 -5.47
C GLY A 140 -1.81 1.42 -5.95
N LEU A 141 -1.83 0.13 -5.71
CA LEU A 141 -0.82 -0.83 -6.09
C LEU A 141 -1.44 -1.89 -7.01
N VAL A 142 -0.80 -2.12 -8.13
CA VAL A 142 -1.11 -3.25 -9.02
C VAL A 142 0.03 -4.25 -8.90
N GLU A 143 -0.19 -5.32 -8.14
CA GLU A 143 0.76 -6.43 -8.02
C GLU A 143 0.64 -7.34 -9.23
N GLU A 144 1.78 -7.80 -9.73
CA GLU A 144 1.85 -8.70 -10.89
C GLU A 144 1.01 -8.19 -12.08
N CYS A 145 1.24 -6.92 -12.45
CA CYS A 145 0.44 -6.23 -13.48
C CYS A 145 0.39 -6.97 -14.83
N VAL A 146 1.36 -7.84 -15.12
CA VAL A 146 1.35 -8.71 -16.31
C VAL A 146 0.16 -9.67 -16.32
N GLY A 147 -0.34 -10.05 -15.14
CA GLY A 147 -1.54 -10.90 -14.99
C GLY A 147 -2.87 -10.13 -15.01
N VAL A 148 -2.84 -8.80 -15.15
CA VAL A 148 -4.02 -7.95 -15.23
C VAL A 148 -4.29 -7.61 -16.70
N ASP A 149 -5.53 -7.77 -17.13
CA ASP A 149 -5.97 -7.38 -18.47
C ASP A 149 -5.67 -5.90 -18.73
N GLY A 150 -5.04 -5.60 -19.88
CA GLY A 150 -4.60 -4.25 -20.24
C GLY A 150 -5.77 -3.26 -20.40
N ASP A 151 -6.89 -3.71 -20.93
CA ASP A 151 -8.09 -2.88 -21.11
C ASP A 151 -8.70 -2.54 -19.74
N ILE A 152 -8.77 -3.50 -18.84
CA ILE A 152 -9.20 -3.28 -17.45
C ILE A 152 -8.25 -2.34 -16.72
N LEU A 153 -6.94 -2.50 -16.92
CA LEU A 153 -5.95 -1.61 -16.31
C LEU A 153 -6.18 -0.15 -16.75
N GLN A 154 -6.37 0.07 -18.04
CA GLN A 154 -6.54 1.41 -18.61
C GLN A 154 -7.93 2.01 -18.35
N SER A 155 -9.00 1.21 -18.48
CA SER A 155 -10.38 1.71 -18.43
C SER A 155 -10.98 1.72 -17.02
N VAL A 156 -10.45 0.94 -16.09
CA VAL A 156 -11.00 0.80 -14.72
C VAL A 156 -9.99 1.23 -13.67
N ILE A 157 -8.79 0.64 -13.67
CA ILE A 157 -7.84 0.81 -12.56
C ILE A 157 -7.20 2.20 -12.57
N ILE A 158 -6.64 2.63 -13.71
CA ILE A 158 -6.01 3.95 -13.82
C ILE A 158 -7.01 5.09 -13.58
N PRO A 159 -8.23 5.09 -14.14
CA PRO A 159 -9.24 6.11 -13.84
C PRO A 159 -9.66 6.16 -12.38
N THR A 160 -9.65 5.02 -11.67
CA THR A 160 -9.93 4.97 -10.22
C THR A 160 -8.99 5.90 -9.43
N MET A 161 -7.73 6.06 -9.87
CA MET A 161 -6.72 6.91 -9.23
C MET A 161 -6.74 8.37 -9.70
N ASN A 162 -7.32 8.68 -10.87
CA ASN A 162 -7.23 10.03 -11.46
C ASN A 162 -8.18 11.05 -10.81
N VAL A 163 -9.25 10.61 -10.19
CA VAL A 163 -10.28 11.50 -9.61
C VAL A 163 -9.81 12.18 -8.31
N ALA A 164 -8.79 11.67 -7.68
CA ALA A 164 -8.33 12.14 -6.38
C ALA A 164 -7.44 13.40 -6.44
N ARG A 165 -7.03 13.84 -7.61
CA ARG A 165 -6.12 14.98 -7.76
C ARG A 165 -6.73 16.31 -7.28
N MET A 166 -8.04 16.47 -7.39
CA MET A 166 -8.73 17.70 -6.96
C MET A 166 -8.82 17.88 -5.45
N CYS A 167 -8.69 16.82 -4.67
CA CYS A 167 -8.78 16.90 -3.20
C CYS A 167 -7.42 17.08 -2.49
N MET A 168 -6.32 16.96 -3.21
CA MET A 168 -4.98 17.08 -2.62
C MET A 168 -4.37 18.48 -2.77
N ASP A 169 -4.88 19.29 -3.69
CA ASP A 169 -4.33 20.62 -3.98
C ASP A 169 -4.96 21.74 -3.12
N GLY A 170 -5.81 21.41 -2.15
CA GLY A 170 -6.31 22.38 -1.14
C GLY A 170 -7.05 23.60 -1.71
N THR A 171 -7.43 23.57 -2.96
CA THR A 171 -8.23 24.62 -3.60
C THR A 171 -9.69 24.18 -3.69
N THR A 172 -10.47 24.56 -2.72
CA THR A 172 -11.89 24.86 -2.89
C THR A 172 -12.01 26.28 -3.34
#